data_fb4afd2e2f5584bb96db420c81c7d5b0
#
_entry.id   fb4afd2e2f5584bb96db420c81c7d5b0
#
_cell.length_a   1.000
_cell.length_b   1.000
_cell.length_c   1.000
_cell.angle_alpha   90.00
_cell.angle_beta   90.00
_cell.angle_gamma   90.00
#
_symmetry.space_group_name_H-M   'P 1'
#
loop_
_entity.id
_entity.type
_entity.pdbx_description
1 polymer ?
#
loop_
_entity_poly.entity_id
_entity_poly.type
_entity_poly.pdbx_seq_one_letter_code
_entity_poly.pdbx_strand_id
1 'polypeptide(L)'
;MASPPRVMRSLVLPVGALAIAGLTLSACGGSSDSGSSSSAAPASSSEPPAPNPNPEGDCSQEALNSAAANATGGSFGGVEEFTCEGGWAVVSGKMNDQYMNLLFKAEDGSWMPKEIQETCQAGGLPAKISDIACA
;
A
#
# COMPACT_ATOMS: atom_id res chain seq x y z
N MET A 1 8.32 22.62 43.45
CA MET A 1 7.69 21.69 42.49
C MET A 1 8.78 21.19 41.54
N ALA A 2 9.23 19.97 41.77
CA ALA A 2 10.40 19.40 41.10
C ALA A 2 9.93 18.48 39.97
N SER A 3 10.39 18.71 38.75
CA SER A 3 10.13 17.86 37.58
C SER A 3 11.06 16.63 37.62
N PRO A 4 10.56 15.44 37.28
CA PRO A 4 11.41 14.24 37.23
C PRO A 4 12.22 14.17 35.94
N PRO A 5 13.42 13.56 35.97
CA PRO A 5 14.30 13.43 34.82
C PRO A 5 13.82 12.34 33.86
N ARG A 6 13.83 12.68 32.54
CA ARG A 6 13.58 11.73 31.46
C ARG A 6 14.78 10.80 31.28
N VAL A 7 14.58 9.54 31.56
CA VAL A 7 15.55 8.48 31.25
C VAL A 7 15.45 8.13 29.77
N MET A 8 16.44 8.52 29.00
CA MET A 8 16.66 8.04 27.64
C MET A 8 17.12 6.58 27.69
N ARG A 9 16.28 5.64 27.28
CA ARG A 9 16.69 4.28 26.99
C ARG A 9 17.15 4.21 25.53
N SER A 10 18.46 4.15 25.36
CA SER A 10 19.10 3.80 24.09
C SER A 10 18.84 2.31 23.81
N LEU A 11 18.08 2.02 22.80
CA LEU A 11 17.91 0.67 22.25
C LEU A 11 19.02 0.45 21.21
N VAL A 12 19.97 -0.37 21.56
CA VAL A 12 21.00 -0.90 20.65
C VAL A 12 20.41 -2.05 19.88
N LEU A 13 20.28 -1.91 18.56
CA LEU A 13 19.86 -2.98 17.65
C LEU A 13 21.09 -3.78 17.19
N PRO A 14 21.06 -5.11 17.23
CA PRO A 14 22.11 -5.92 16.65
C PRO A 14 21.93 -6.04 15.13
N VAL A 15 23.00 -5.79 14.41
CA VAL A 15 23.17 -6.04 12.98
C VAL A 15 23.27 -7.55 12.76
N GLY A 16 22.26 -8.13 12.13
CA GLY A 16 22.27 -9.51 11.67
C GLY A 16 22.46 -9.56 10.15
N ALA A 17 23.67 -9.91 9.73
CA ALA A 17 23.98 -10.25 8.35
C ALA A 17 23.53 -11.69 8.05
N LEU A 18 22.67 -11.89 7.07
CA LEU A 18 22.39 -13.20 6.48
C LEU A 18 22.52 -13.10 4.95
N ALA A 19 23.64 -13.58 4.47
CA ALA A 19 23.88 -13.88 3.08
C ALA A 19 23.30 -15.25 2.75
N ILE A 20 22.40 -15.35 1.77
CA ILE A 20 22.03 -16.64 1.16
C ILE A 20 22.14 -16.48 -0.34
N ALA A 21 23.22 -17.05 -0.86
CA ALA A 21 23.41 -17.32 -2.27
C ALA A 21 22.68 -18.63 -2.61
N GLY A 22 21.80 -18.58 -3.59
CA GLY A 22 21.14 -19.76 -4.14
C GLY A 22 20.98 -19.63 -5.63
N LEU A 23 21.99 -20.07 -6.40
CA LEU A 23 21.92 -20.32 -7.84
C LEU A 23 21.23 -21.67 -8.05
N THR A 24 20.15 -21.71 -8.84
CA THR A 24 19.77 -22.90 -9.57
C THR A 24 19.41 -22.53 -11.00
N LEU A 25 20.35 -22.84 -11.87
CA LEU A 25 20.10 -23.02 -13.30
C LEU A 25 19.31 -24.32 -13.47
N SER A 26 18.27 -24.30 -14.24
CA SER A 26 17.75 -25.46 -14.93
C SER A 26 17.39 -25.08 -16.34
N ALA A 27 18.21 -25.62 -17.23
CA ALA A 27 18.08 -25.51 -18.65
C ALA A 27 17.24 -26.65 -19.21
N CYS A 28 16.69 -26.37 -20.39
CA CYS A 28 16.48 -27.26 -21.52
C CYS A 28 15.35 -28.26 -21.55
N GLY A 29 14.71 -28.16 -22.67
CA GLY A 29 14.53 -29.23 -23.63
C GLY A 29 13.10 -29.30 -24.10
N GLY A 30 12.80 -28.89 -25.29
CA GLY A 30 12.87 -29.70 -26.46
C GLY A 30 11.51 -30.13 -26.96
N SER A 31 11.21 -29.66 -28.19
CA SER A 31 10.53 -30.36 -29.27
C SER A 31 9.02 -30.57 -29.27
N SER A 32 8.42 -29.83 -30.18
CA SER A 32 7.46 -30.26 -31.21
C SER A 32 6.44 -31.34 -30.86
N ASP A 33 5.16 -30.97 -30.88
CA ASP A 33 4.24 -31.64 -31.80
C ASP A 33 2.95 -30.85 -32.01
N SER A 34 2.50 -30.93 -33.24
CA SER A 34 1.32 -30.28 -33.78
C SER A 34 0.03 -30.83 -33.18
N GLY A 35 -0.88 -29.95 -32.83
CA GLY A 35 -2.23 -30.34 -32.44
C GLY A 35 -3.16 -29.13 -32.34
N SER A 36 -3.82 -28.84 -33.45
CA SER A 36 -4.94 -27.93 -33.52
C SER A 36 -5.99 -28.26 -32.47
N SER A 37 -6.34 -27.30 -31.61
CA SER A 37 -7.70 -27.13 -31.10
C SER A 37 -7.85 -25.77 -30.44
N SER A 38 -8.70 -24.97 -31.05
CA SER A 38 -9.21 -23.69 -30.58
C SER A 38 -9.77 -23.81 -29.19
N SER A 39 -9.16 -23.11 -28.25
CA SER A 39 -9.82 -22.59 -27.05
C SER A 39 -9.01 -21.38 -26.62
N ALA A 40 -9.54 -20.21 -26.93
CA ALA A 40 -9.03 -18.97 -26.45
C ALA A 40 -9.22 -18.92 -24.92
N ALA A 41 -8.18 -19.31 -24.19
CA ALA A 41 -8.04 -18.87 -22.81
C ALA A 41 -7.68 -17.39 -22.85
N PRO A 42 -8.33 -16.52 -22.07
CA PRO A 42 -7.88 -15.16 -21.94
C PRO A 42 -6.49 -15.23 -21.32
N ALA A 43 -5.51 -14.88 -22.08
CA ALA A 43 -4.16 -14.66 -21.60
C ALA A 43 -4.28 -13.58 -20.53
N SER A 44 -3.99 -13.91 -19.27
CA SER A 44 -3.63 -12.95 -18.25
C SER A 44 -2.34 -12.31 -18.70
N SER A 45 -2.46 -11.24 -19.49
CA SER A 45 -1.37 -10.32 -19.75
C SER A 45 -1.01 -9.67 -18.43
N SER A 46 0.08 -10.12 -17.81
CA SER A 46 0.82 -9.32 -16.84
C SER A 46 1.52 -8.20 -17.61
N GLU A 47 0.76 -7.31 -18.17
CA GLU A 47 1.25 -6.02 -18.64
C GLU A 47 1.62 -5.20 -17.40
N PRO A 48 2.85 -4.64 -17.35
CA PRO A 48 3.15 -3.68 -16.30
C PRO A 48 2.06 -2.59 -16.38
N PRO A 49 1.48 -2.19 -15.22
CA PRO A 49 0.41 -1.21 -15.23
C PRO A 49 0.91 0.02 -15.98
N ALA A 50 0.17 0.38 -17.04
CA ALA A 50 0.43 1.61 -17.77
C ALA A 50 0.48 2.76 -16.75
N PRO A 51 1.40 3.75 -16.89
CA PRO A 51 1.47 4.87 -15.98
C PRO A 51 0.08 5.49 -15.92
N ASN A 52 -0.49 5.52 -14.72
CA ASN A 52 -1.83 6.00 -14.48
C ASN A 52 -1.88 7.46 -14.92
N PRO A 53 -2.70 7.85 -15.92
CA PRO A 53 -2.75 9.21 -16.42
C PRO A 53 -3.38 10.18 -15.42
N ASN A 54 -3.82 9.70 -14.26
CA ASN A 54 -4.42 10.50 -13.22
C ASN A 54 -3.40 10.88 -12.16
N PRO A 55 -2.88 12.13 -12.16
CA PRO A 55 -1.93 12.59 -11.15
C PRO A 55 -2.53 12.61 -9.73
N GLU A 56 -3.84 12.58 -9.62
CA GLU A 56 -4.56 12.54 -8.34
C GLU A 56 -4.71 11.14 -7.75
N GLY A 57 -4.15 10.11 -8.40
CA GLY A 57 -4.29 8.72 -7.99
C GLY A 57 -5.58 8.07 -8.51
N ASP A 58 -5.58 6.75 -8.58
CA ASP A 58 -6.76 5.97 -8.95
C ASP A 58 -7.66 5.77 -7.73
N CYS A 59 -8.78 6.49 -7.69
CA CYS A 59 -9.78 6.39 -6.63
C CYS A 59 -10.73 5.20 -6.87
N SER A 60 -10.17 4.02 -7.05
CA SER A 60 -10.94 2.77 -7.08
C SER A 60 -10.72 1.97 -5.80
N GLN A 61 -11.70 1.19 -5.42
CA GLN A 61 -11.58 0.30 -4.25
C GLN A 61 -10.40 -0.67 -4.40
N GLU A 62 -10.15 -1.14 -5.61
CA GLU A 62 -9.06 -2.07 -5.90
C GLU A 62 -7.68 -1.42 -5.69
N ALA A 63 -7.48 -0.21 -6.22
CA ALA A 63 -6.23 0.54 -6.05
C ALA A 63 -5.99 0.87 -4.58
N LEU A 64 -7.03 1.29 -3.86
CA LEU A 64 -6.94 1.61 -2.43
C LEU A 64 -6.75 0.37 -1.55
N ASN A 65 -7.36 -0.78 -1.90
CA ASN A 65 -7.08 -2.05 -1.24
C ASN A 65 -5.61 -2.46 -1.39
N SER A 66 -5.07 -2.32 -2.59
CA SER A 66 -3.66 -2.61 -2.86
C SER A 66 -2.73 -1.70 -2.07
N ALA A 67 -3.04 -0.40 -2.02
CA ALA A 67 -2.29 0.57 -1.24
C ALA A 67 -2.34 0.27 0.27
N ALA A 68 -3.53 -0.04 0.80
CA ALA A 68 -3.72 -0.39 2.21
C ALA A 68 -3.00 -1.70 2.59
N ALA A 69 -3.06 -2.72 1.73
CA ALA A 69 -2.34 -3.97 1.94
C ALA A 69 -0.82 -3.75 1.96
N ASN A 70 -0.30 -2.94 1.04
CA ASN A 70 1.13 -2.59 1.01
C ASN A 70 1.55 -1.81 2.26
N ALA A 71 0.77 -0.82 2.69
CA ALA A 71 1.06 0.02 3.85
C ALA A 71 1.06 -0.77 5.17
N THR A 72 0.25 -1.82 5.27
CA THR A 72 0.05 -2.61 6.49
C THR A 72 0.70 -3.99 6.46
N GLY A 73 1.45 -4.30 5.39
CA GLY A 73 2.05 -5.63 5.21
C GLY A 73 1.01 -6.75 5.08
N GLY A 74 -0.16 -6.43 4.50
CA GLY A 74 -1.25 -7.39 4.30
C GLY A 74 -2.15 -7.62 5.51
N SER A 75 -1.95 -6.88 6.61
CA SER A 75 -2.77 -7.05 7.84
C SER A 75 -4.12 -6.33 7.77
N PHE A 76 -4.34 -5.50 6.77
CA PHE A 76 -5.60 -4.79 6.56
C PHE A 76 -6.62 -5.71 5.90
N GLY A 77 -7.78 -5.87 6.51
CA GLY A 77 -8.81 -6.83 6.08
C GLY A 77 -9.61 -6.41 4.84
N GLY A 78 -9.34 -5.23 4.31
CA GLY A 78 -9.96 -4.66 3.12
C GLY A 78 -10.60 -3.30 3.38
N VAL A 79 -10.76 -2.54 2.30
CA VAL A 79 -11.40 -1.24 2.32
C VAL A 79 -12.92 -1.43 2.36
N GLU A 80 -13.56 -0.99 3.44
CA GLU A 80 -15.02 -1.00 3.60
C GLU A 80 -15.63 0.31 3.10
N GLU A 81 -14.99 1.44 3.43
CA GLU A 81 -15.38 2.77 2.99
C GLU A 81 -14.15 3.57 2.57
N PHE A 82 -14.32 4.46 1.62
CA PHE A 82 -13.26 5.38 1.21
C PHE A 82 -13.80 6.68 0.65
N THR A 83 -13.00 7.71 0.76
CA THR A 83 -13.27 9.04 0.18
C THR A 83 -11.98 9.56 -0.43
N CYS A 84 -12.06 10.07 -1.67
CA CYS A 84 -10.94 10.73 -2.34
C CYS A 84 -11.31 12.18 -2.67
N GLU A 85 -10.35 13.08 -2.49
CA GLU A 85 -10.48 14.47 -2.88
C GLU A 85 -9.10 15.13 -3.02
N GLY A 86 -8.85 15.80 -4.14
CA GLY A 86 -7.65 16.62 -4.33
C GLY A 86 -6.32 15.86 -4.18
N GLY A 87 -6.23 14.62 -4.68
CA GLY A 87 -5.04 13.79 -4.56
C GLY A 87 -4.82 13.18 -3.16
N TRP A 88 -5.84 13.22 -2.31
CA TRP A 88 -5.87 12.56 -1.03
C TRP A 88 -6.94 11.48 -0.99
N ALA A 89 -6.71 10.44 -0.24
CA ALA A 89 -7.69 9.41 0.05
C ALA A 89 -7.63 9.02 1.52
N VAL A 90 -8.81 8.91 2.14
CA VAL A 90 -8.97 8.26 3.42
C VAL A 90 -9.73 6.97 3.20
N VAL A 91 -9.23 5.89 3.76
CA VAL A 91 -9.86 4.57 3.69
C VAL A 91 -10.14 4.07 5.10
N SER A 92 -11.30 3.48 5.28
CA SER A 92 -11.73 2.88 6.53
C SER A 92 -11.88 1.38 6.34
N GLY A 93 -11.45 0.62 7.32
CA GLY A 93 -11.56 -0.84 7.30
C GLY A 93 -11.09 -1.45 8.61
N LYS A 94 -10.96 -2.77 8.62
CA LYS A 94 -10.56 -3.51 9.82
C LYS A 94 -9.14 -4.00 9.74
N MET A 95 -8.41 -3.86 10.82
CA MET A 95 -7.14 -4.52 11.06
C MET A 95 -7.20 -5.20 12.43
N ASN A 96 -7.03 -6.52 12.47
CA ASN A 96 -7.16 -7.31 13.70
C ASN A 96 -8.49 -7.07 14.46
N ASP A 97 -9.61 -7.06 13.72
CA ASP A 97 -10.96 -6.81 14.22
C ASP A 97 -11.22 -5.39 14.79
N GLN A 98 -10.25 -4.49 14.67
CA GLN A 98 -10.40 -3.08 15.04
C GLN A 98 -10.59 -2.20 13.82
N TYR A 99 -11.58 -1.32 13.86
CA TYR A 99 -11.75 -0.30 12.83
C TYR A 99 -10.62 0.72 12.90
N MET A 100 -10.08 1.03 11.74
CA MET A 100 -9.06 2.06 11.60
C MET A 100 -9.19 2.81 10.28
N ASN A 101 -8.68 4.01 10.28
CA ASN A 101 -8.57 4.83 9.09
C ASN A 101 -7.10 4.88 8.66
N LEU A 102 -6.87 4.79 7.35
CA LEU A 102 -5.58 5.03 6.73
C LEU A 102 -5.71 6.25 5.81
N LEU A 103 -4.70 7.09 5.84
CA LEU A 103 -4.62 8.29 5.01
C LEU A 103 -3.54 8.09 3.94
N PHE A 104 -3.88 8.42 2.71
CA PHE A 104 -2.98 8.34 1.56
C PHE A 104 -2.93 9.67 0.82
N LYS A 105 -1.76 9.94 0.25
CA LYS A 105 -1.55 11.01 -0.72
C LYS A 105 -1.10 10.42 -2.04
N ALA A 106 -1.67 10.89 -3.13
CA ALA A 106 -1.20 10.53 -4.46
C ALA A 106 0.14 11.22 -4.74
N GLU A 107 1.14 10.43 -5.04
CA GLU A 107 2.47 10.88 -5.47
C GLU A 107 2.84 10.09 -6.74
N ASP A 108 3.04 10.77 -7.84
CA ASP A 108 3.33 10.16 -9.14
C ASP A 108 2.32 9.08 -9.58
N GLY A 109 1.03 9.30 -9.27
CA GLY A 109 -0.05 8.37 -9.59
C GLY A 109 -0.17 7.15 -8.65
N SER A 110 0.67 7.08 -7.62
CA SER A 110 0.64 6.02 -6.62
C SER A 110 0.16 6.55 -5.26
N TRP A 111 -0.55 5.73 -4.51
CA TRP A 111 -1.00 6.07 -3.17
C TRP A 111 0.11 5.81 -2.14
N MET A 112 0.57 6.88 -1.49
CA MET A 112 1.58 6.83 -0.43
C MET A 112 0.93 7.05 0.94
N PRO A 113 1.18 6.16 1.92
CA PRO A 113 0.60 6.30 3.26
C PRO A 113 1.16 7.54 3.97
N LYS A 114 0.28 8.24 4.71
CA LYS A 114 0.63 9.40 5.52
C LYS A 114 0.12 9.22 6.94
N GLU A 115 0.87 9.72 7.90
CA GLU A 115 0.45 9.74 9.30
C GLU A 115 -0.69 10.73 9.52
N ILE A 116 -1.83 10.23 10.01
CA ILE A 116 -3.04 11.02 10.20
C ILE A 116 -2.78 12.19 11.16
N GLN A 117 -2.21 11.89 12.33
CA GLN A 117 -2.01 12.91 13.38
C GLN A 117 -1.08 14.03 12.92
N GLU A 118 0.01 13.70 12.28
CA GLU A 118 0.96 14.68 11.74
C GLU A 118 0.32 15.52 10.64
N THR A 119 -0.39 14.87 9.72
CA THR A 119 -1.02 15.56 8.59
C THR A 119 -2.16 16.47 9.04
N CYS A 120 -2.96 16.06 10.04
CA CYS A 120 -4.01 16.90 10.61
C CYS A 120 -3.44 18.14 11.31
N GLN A 121 -2.31 18.01 12.00
CA GLN A 121 -1.64 19.15 12.63
C GLN A 121 -1.00 20.12 11.63
N ALA A 122 -0.44 19.59 10.55
CA ALA A 122 0.15 20.41 9.48
C ALA A 122 -0.91 21.19 8.69
N GLY A 123 -2.13 20.67 8.62
CA GLY A 123 -3.22 21.23 7.82
C GLY A 123 -3.03 21.03 6.32
N GLY A 124 -3.92 21.60 5.52
CA GLY A 124 -3.85 21.52 4.06
C GLY A 124 -4.57 20.31 3.46
N LEU A 125 -5.29 19.54 4.27
CA LEU A 125 -6.18 18.49 3.78
C LEU A 125 -7.44 19.11 3.15
N PRO A 126 -7.99 18.52 2.07
CA PRO A 126 -9.32 18.83 1.59
C PRO A 126 -10.37 18.64 2.70
N ALA A 127 -11.42 19.46 2.69
CA ALA A 127 -12.39 19.50 3.78
C ALA A 127 -13.00 18.12 4.10
N LYS A 128 -13.44 17.37 3.07
CA LYS A 128 -14.02 16.04 3.27
C LYS A 128 -13.03 15.02 3.85
N ILE A 129 -11.77 15.11 3.45
CA ILE A 129 -10.72 14.24 3.98
C ILE A 129 -10.44 14.59 5.43
N SER A 130 -10.32 15.89 5.74
CA SER A 130 -10.10 16.40 7.10
C SER A 130 -11.23 16.01 8.05
N ASP A 131 -12.48 16.11 7.63
CA ASP A 131 -13.66 15.76 8.44
C ASP A 131 -13.69 14.29 8.87
N ILE A 132 -13.10 13.40 8.05
CA ILE A 132 -13.07 11.96 8.34
C ILE A 132 -11.76 11.57 9.06
N ALA A 133 -10.63 12.06 8.58
CA ALA A 133 -9.33 11.66 9.09
C ALA A 133 -8.97 12.33 10.42
N CYS A 134 -9.48 13.55 10.67
CA CYS A 134 -9.11 14.37 11.83
C CYS A 134 -10.24 14.51 12.89
N ALA A 135 -11.30 13.70 12.75
CA ALA A 135 -12.44 13.71 13.69
C ALA A 135 -12.10 13.07 15.04
#